data_3cdcca5f040d4a8db1ebb1869525ec99
#
_entry.id   3cdcca5f040d4a8db1ebb1869525ec99
#
_cell.length_a   1.000
_cell.length_b   1.000
_cell.length_c   1.000
_cell.angle_alpha   90.00
_cell.angle_beta   90.00
_cell.angle_gamma   90.00
#
_symmetry.space_group_name_H-M   'P 1'
#
loop_
_entity.id
_entity.type
_entity.pdbx_description
1 polymer ?
#
loop_
_entity_poly.entity_id
_entity_poly.type
_entity_poly.pdbx_seq_one_letter_code
_entity_poly.pdbx_strand_id
1 'polypeptide(L)'
;MDGILSGKTIVVMGVANQRSIAWGCTEALIAQGAQVILTYQNDRLKQSLQRFVAPDVPLIACDVADDDNVERAFASIKQQYGAIDGIIHAIAYADKATLEGDFVNTTKAGYDLAQNISAYSLIAVARAARPMLKPGASLVTLTYFGSERAVPNYNMMGVAKAALEANVRYLARDLGPQQVRVNAISAGAVKTLAVTGIHEHQQLLKLSRSMTVDGEPVKTREIGNVAAFLLSDLSTGMTGDVVYVDKGVHLS
;
A
#
# COMPACT_ATOMS: atom_id res chain seq x y z
N MET A 1 -19.90 -13.92 -15.75
CA MET A 1 -19.34 -14.43 -14.49
C MET A 1 -19.07 -13.23 -13.62
N ASP A 2 -19.55 -13.24 -12.41
CA ASP A 2 -19.28 -12.18 -11.45
C ASP A 2 -17.78 -12.19 -11.13
N GLY A 3 -17.19 -11.00 -10.92
CA GLY A 3 -15.78 -10.88 -10.57
C GLY A 3 -15.51 -11.47 -9.18
N ILE A 4 -14.24 -11.82 -8.89
CA ILE A 4 -13.84 -12.47 -7.61
C ILE A 4 -14.03 -11.56 -6.38
N LEU A 5 -14.35 -10.27 -6.58
CA LEU A 5 -14.63 -9.29 -5.54
C LEU A 5 -16.06 -8.74 -5.61
N SER A 6 -16.96 -9.41 -6.35
CA SER A 6 -18.34 -8.96 -6.46
C SER A 6 -19.00 -8.83 -5.08
N GLY A 7 -19.62 -7.67 -4.82
CA GLY A 7 -20.28 -7.35 -3.55
C GLY A 7 -19.33 -7.00 -2.38
N LYS A 8 -18.01 -6.94 -2.60
CA LYS A 8 -17.04 -6.53 -1.59
C LYS A 8 -16.82 -5.01 -1.63
N THR A 9 -16.70 -4.40 -0.44
CA THR A 9 -16.37 -2.99 -0.25
C THR A 9 -14.93 -2.87 0.23
N ILE A 10 -14.07 -2.19 -0.54
CA ILE A 10 -12.63 -2.09 -0.30
C ILE A 10 -12.23 -0.62 -0.20
N VAL A 11 -11.49 -0.28 0.87
CA VAL A 11 -10.87 1.04 1.03
C VAL A 11 -9.47 1.01 0.39
N VAL A 12 -9.17 1.95 -0.50
CA VAL A 12 -7.84 2.09 -1.11
C VAL A 12 -7.22 3.41 -0.69
N MET A 13 -6.05 3.31 -0.07
CA MET A 13 -5.27 4.45 0.44
C MET A 13 -4.01 4.64 -0.39
N GLY A 14 -3.64 5.91 -0.64
CA GLY A 14 -2.37 6.25 -1.29
C GLY A 14 -2.45 6.47 -2.80
N VAL A 15 -3.63 6.65 -3.38
CA VAL A 15 -3.77 7.05 -4.78
C VAL A 15 -3.35 8.52 -4.92
N ALA A 16 -2.21 8.78 -5.57
CA ALA A 16 -1.71 10.12 -5.83
C ALA A 16 -2.00 10.59 -7.28
N ASN A 17 -1.95 9.68 -8.24
CA ASN A 17 -2.26 9.88 -9.66
C ASN A 17 -2.45 8.52 -10.35
N GLN A 18 -2.77 8.55 -11.66
CA GLN A 18 -2.99 7.36 -12.50
C GLN A 18 -1.77 6.43 -12.65
N ARG A 19 -0.56 6.87 -12.27
CA ARG A 19 0.67 6.06 -12.33
C ARG A 19 1.00 5.40 -11.00
N SER A 20 0.26 5.70 -9.92
CA SER A 20 0.50 5.09 -8.61
C SER A 20 0.11 3.61 -8.63
N ILE A 21 0.83 2.78 -7.83
CA ILE A 21 0.46 1.36 -7.65
C ILE A 21 -0.94 1.26 -7.07
N ALA A 22 -1.30 2.16 -6.13
CA ALA A 22 -2.64 2.22 -5.55
C ALA A 22 -3.74 2.40 -6.63
N TRP A 23 -3.46 3.18 -7.71
CA TRP A 23 -4.39 3.29 -8.82
C TRP A 23 -4.50 1.99 -9.62
N GLY A 24 -3.38 1.34 -9.93
CA GLY A 24 -3.42 0.02 -10.57
C GLY A 24 -4.18 -1.03 -9.75
N CYS A 25 -4.07 -0.97 -8.41
CA CYS A 25 -4.90 -1.77 -7.52
C CYS A 25 -6.38 -1.37 -7.66
N THR A 26 -6.71 -0.07 -7.61
CA THR A 26 -8.09 0.44 -7.76
C THR A 26 -8.75 -0.08 -9.04
N GLU A 27 -8.07 0.05 -10.18
CA GLU A 27 -8.59 -0.43 -11.47
C GLU A 27 -8.82 -1.95 -11.47
N ALA A 28 -7.89 -2.73 -10.89
CA ALA A 28 -8.03 -4.17 -10.80
C ALA A 28 -9.19 -4.59 -9.89
N LEU A 29 -9.39 -3.91 -8.75
CA LEU A 29 -10.49 -4.17 -7.82
C LEU A 29 -11.85 -3.89 -8.47
N ILE A 30 -12.00 -2.73 -9.14
CA ILE A 30 -13.22 -2.36 -9.87
C ILE A 30 -13.51 -3.37 -10.98
N ALA A 31 -12.50 -3.78 -11.76
CA ALA A 31 -12.65 -4.77 -12.82
C ALA A 31 -13.09 -6.15 -12.29
N GLN A 32 -12.84 -6.44 -11.01
CA GLN A 32 -13.28 -7.65 -10.32
C GLN A 32 -14.60 -7.48 -9.54
N GLY A 33 -15.30 -6.36 -9.72
CA GLY A 33 -16.63 -6.12 -9.17
C GLY A 33 -16.67 -5.56 -7.76
N ALA A 34 -15.54 -5.06 -7.23
CA ALA A 34 -15.51 -4.41 -5.93
C ALA A 34 -16.12 -3.00 -5.97
N GLN A 35 -16.82 -2.61 -4.92
CA GLN A 35 -17.07 -1.22 -4.58
C GLN A 35 -15.83 -0.64 -3.90
N VAL A 36 -15.28 0.44 -4.44
CA VAL A 36 -14.04 1.04 -3.94
C VAL A 36 -14.31 2.39 -3.29
N ILE A 37 -13.68 2.64 -2.14
CA ILE A 37 -13.64 3.93 -1.46
C ILE A 37 -12.19 4.39 -1.46
N LEU A 38 -11.90 5.59 -1.99
CA LEU A 38 -10.55 6.14 -2.01
C LEU A 38 -10.34 7.12 -0.86
N THR A 39 -9.14 7.10 -0.27
CA THR A 39 -8.74 8.14 0.67
C THR A 39 -7.75 9.11 0.05
N TYR A 40 -7.74 10.35 0.54
CA TYR A 40 -6.81 11.39 0.15
C TYR A 40 -6.30 12.17 1.37
N GLN A 41 -5.04 12.61 1.33
CA GLN A 41 -4.42 13.32 2.46
C GLN A 41 -4.89 14.79 2.58
N ASN A 42 -5.02 15.49 1.45
CA ASN A 42 -5.27 16.93 1.43
C ASN A 42 -6.04 17.36 0.18
N ASP A 43 -6.50 18.62 0.15
CA ASP A 43 -7.31 19.16 -0.95
C ASP A 43 -6.60 19.15 -2.30
N ARG A 44 -5.27 19.30 -2.34
CA ARG A 44 -4.51 19.19 -3.60
C ARG A 44 -4.64 17.79 -4.20
N LEU A 45 -4.53 16.75 -3.38
CA LEU A 45 -4.71 15.37 -3.81
C LEU A 45 -6.16 15.09 -4.19
N LYS A 46 -7.14 15.61 -3.42
CA LYS A 46 -8.56 15.52 -3.78
C LYS A 46 -8.83 16.07 -5.18
N GLN A 47 -8.37 17.28 -5.47
CA GLN A 47 -8.52 17.90 -6.79
C GLN A 47 -7.80 17.09 -7.89
N SER A 48 -6.67 16.48 -7.58
CA SER A 48 -5.96 15.59 -8.52
C SER A 48 -6.80 14.36 -8.83
N LEU A 49 -7.36 13.70 -7.81
CA LEU A 49 -8.21 12.51 -7.96
C LEU A 49 -9.47 12.80 -8.78
N GLN A 50 -10.15 13.91 -8.52
CA GLN A 50 -11.37 14.31 -9.22
C GLN A 50 -11.22 14.49 -10.74
N ARG A 51 -9.99 14.57 -11.25
CA ARG A 51 -9.72 14.71 -12.70
C ARG A 51 -9.80 13.37 -13.45
N PHE A 52 -9.71 12.24 -12.78
CA PHE A 52 -9.64 10.94 -13.43
C PHE A 52 -10.43 9.82 -12.72
N VAL A 53 -10.81 10.02 -11.48
CA VAL A 53 -11.68 9.10 -10.74
C VAL A 53 -13.12 9.35 -11.15
N ALA A 54 -13.88 8.30 -11.36
CA ALA A 54 -15.30 8.41 -11.69
C ALA A 54 -16.08 9.10 -10.54
N PRO A 55 -17.06 9.95 -10.86
CA PRO A 55 -17.74 10.79 -9.87
C PRO A 55 -18.49 10.01 -8.77
N ASP A 56 -18.85 8.77 -9.03
CA ASP A 56 -19.54 7.85 -8.12
C ASP A 56 -18.60 7.13 -7.15
N VAL A 57 -17.28 7.22 -7.35
CA VAL A 57 -16.29 6.67 -6.41
C VAL A 57 -16.09 7.61 -5.23
N PRO A 58 -16.40 7.18 -3.99
CA PRO A 58 -16.26 8.03 -2.81
C PRO A 58 -14.81 8.43 -2.53
N LEU A 59 -14.62 9.70 -2.14
CA LEU A 59 -13.34 10.27 -1.74
C LEU A 59 -13.43 10.74 -0.28
N ILE A 60 -12.65 10.15 0.62
CA ILE A 60 -12.65 10.44 2.07
C ILE A 60 -11.31 11.05 2.48
N ALA A 61 -11.33 12.16 3.21
CA ALA A 61 -10.11 12.78 3.76
C ALA A 61 -9.49 11.86 4.83
N CYS A 62 -8.20 11.56 4.70
CA CYS A 62 -7.45 10.75 5.66
C CYS A 62 -5.95 11.09 5.56
N ASP A 63 -5.43 11.82 6.55
CA ASP A 63 -3.99 12.02 6.74
C ASP A 63 -3.50 11.05 7.81
N VAL A 64 -2.66 10.10 7.40
CA VAL A 64 -2.12 9.06 8.30
C VAL A 64 -1.02 9.55 9.23
N ALA A 65 -0.58 10.79 9.10
CA ALA A 65 0.34 11.42 10.05
C ALA A 65 -0.35 11.80 11.37
N ASP A 66 -1.69 11.82 11.41
CA ASP A 66 -2.53 12.19 12.54
C ASP A 66 -3.52 11.05 12.86
N ASP A 67 -3.34 10.40 14.01
CA ASP A 67 -4.18 9.29 14.47
C ASP A 67 -5.66 9.69 14.60
N ASP A 68 -5.96 10.89 15.10
CA ASP A 68 -7.34 11.38 15.22
C ASP A 68 -7.98 11.57 13.84
N ASN A 69 -7.19 11.95 12.83
CA ASN A 69 -7.67 12.05 11.45
C ASN A 69 -8.00 10.68 10.88
N VAL A 70 -7.17 9.68 11.13
CA VAL A 70 -7.43 8.28 10.74
C VAL A 70 -8.72 7.77 11.40
N GLU A 71 -8.89 7.98 12.71
CA GLU A 71 -10.10 7.56 13.43
C GLU A 71 -11.36 8.21 12.87
N ARG A 72 -11.34 9.53 12.63
CA ARG A 72 -12.46 10.25 12.02
C ARG A 72 -12.79 9.76 10.61
N ALA A 73 -11.77 9.47 9.79
CA ALA A 73 -11.95 8.96 8.45
C ALA A 73 -12.67 7.60 8.46
N PHE A 74 -12.21 6.66 9.28
CA PHE A 74 -12.82 5.33 9.36
C PHE A 74 -14.19 5.34 10.06
N ALA A 75 -14.42 6.22 11.02
CA ALA A 75 -15.75 6.46 11.59
C ALA A 75 -16.74 6.96 10.51
N SER A 76 -16.31 7.90 9.67
CA SER A 76 -17.10 8.41 8.53
C SER A 76 -17.39 7.31 7.50
N ILE A 77 -16.40 6.49 7.15
CA ILE A 77 -16.59 5.34 6.25
C ILE A 77 -17.60 4.36 6.83
N LYS A 78 -17.47 4.01 8.12
CA LYS A 78 -18.42 3.12 8.81
C LYS A 78 -19.85 3.66 8.79
N GLN A 79 -20.01 4.95 9.04
CA GLN A 79 -21.33 5.59 9.05
C GLN A 79 -22.00 5.57 7.67
N GLN A 80 -21.23 5.79 6.60
CA GLN A 80 -21.77 5.94 5.24
C GLN A 80 -21.91 4.61 4.50
N TYR A 81 -20.98 3.66 4.73
CA TYR A 81 -20.86 2.42 3.93
C TYR A 81 -20.97 1.15 4.79
N GLY A 82 -21.02 1.27 6.11
CA GLY A 82 -21.12 0.11 7.01
C GLY A 82 -19.81 -0.65 7.15
N ALA A 83 -19.92 -1.98 7.21
CA ALA A 83 -18.77 -2.86 7.34
C ALA A 83 -18.06 -3.06 5.99
N ILE A 84 -16.73 -3.18 6.02
CA ILE A 84 -15.88 -3.33 4.83
C ILE A 84 -15.23 -4.72 4.75
N ASP A 85 -14.87 -5.11 3.52
CA ASP A 85 -14.27 -6.41 3.21
C ASP A 85 -12.75 -6.33 3.07
N GLY A 86 -12.18 -5.12 2.98
CA GLY A 86 -10.72 -5.02 2.90
C GLY A 86 -10.17 -3.61 2.77
N ILE A 87 -8.84 -3.55 2.86
CA ILE A 87 -8.08 -2.30 2.77
C ILE A 87 -6.82 -2.55 1.92
N ILE A 88 -6.53 -1.65 0.99
CA ILE A 88 -5.21 -1.46 0.38
C ILE A 88 -4.53 -0.28 1.08
N HIS A 89 -3.47 -0.56 1.82
CA HIS A 89 -2.60 0.44 2.44
C HIS A 89 -1.36 0.65 1.55
N ALA A 90 -1.44 1.62 0.63
CA ALA A 90 -0.36 1.92 -0.32
C ALA A 90 0.29 3.28 0.00
N ILE A 91 0.68 3.47 1.26
CA ILE A 91 1.22 4.71 1.79
C ILE A 91 2.69 4.52 2.16
N ALA A 92 3.52 5.49 1.76
CA ALA A 92 4.91 5.61 2.19
C ALA A 92 5.40 7.04 1.99
N TYR A 93 6.19 7.53 2.92
CA TYR A 93 6.87 8.81 2.83
C TYR A 93 8.16 8.79 3.66
N ALA A 94 9.20 9.41 3.13
CA ALA A 94 10.41 9.77 3.84
C ALA A 94 10.93 11.09 3.29
N ASP A 95 11.57 11.89 4.14
CA ASP A 95 12.24 13.11 3.68
C ASP A 95 13.35 12.76 2.70
N LYS A 96 13.46 13.54 1.62
CA LYS A 96 14.48 13.35 0.58
C LYS A 96 15.88 13.26 1.15
N ALA A 97 16.20 14.09 2.14
CA ALA A 97 17.50 14.08 2.82
C ALA A 97 17.83 12.74 3.52
N THR A 98 16.84 11.92 3.86
CA THR A 98 17.03 10.59 4.46
C THR A 98 17.16 9.46 3.44
N LEU A 99 16.97 9.76 2.17
CA LEU A 99 17.13 8.84 1.04
C LEU A 99 18.45 9.04 0.31
N GLU A 100 19.12 10.16 0.51
CA GLU A 100 20.37 10.53 -0.17
C GLU A 100 21.58 10.45 0.77
N GLY A 101 22.75 10.17 0.21
CA GLY A 101 24.02 10.11 0.95
C GLY A 101 24.15 8.91 1.87
N ASP A 102 25.06 9.00 2.84
CA ASP A 102 25.36 7.92 3.76
C ASP A 102 24.26 7.75 4.81
N PHE A 103 23.76 6.54 4.93
CA PHE A 103 22.68 6.18 5.86
C PHE A 103 23.00 6.55 7.32
N VAL A 104 24.27 6.47 7.73
CA VAL A 104 24.72 6.82 9.10
C VAL A 104 24.40 8.26 9.50
N ASN A 105 24.18 9.15 8.52
CA ASN A 105 23.83 10.56 8.75
C ASN A 105 22.31 10.79 8.93
N THR A 106 21.50 9.72 8.97
CA THR A 106 20.05 9.83 9.17
C THR A 106 19.74 10.52 10.50
N THR A 107 18.99 11.62 10.45
CA THR A 107 18.56 12.34 11.64
C THR A 107 17.42 11.61 12.35
N LYS A 108 17.32 11.82 13.70
CA LYS A 108 16.20 11.29 14.48
C LYS A 108 14.84 11.73 13.92
N ALA A 109 14.71 13.01 13.56
CA ALA A 109 13.46 13.54 13.00
C ALA A 109 13.07 12.86 11.69
N GLY A 110 14.03 12.67 10.77
CA GLY A 110 13.78 11.95 9.51
C GLY A 110 13.45 10.47 9.72
N TYR A 111 14.11 9.83 10.70
CA TYR A 111 13.80 8.47 11.11
C TYR A 111 12.37 8.37 11.64
N ASP A 112 11.99 9.21 12.60
CA ASP A 112 10.68 9.21 13.25
C ASP A 112 9.56 9.45 12.20
N LEU A 113 9.75 10.40 11.29
CA LEU A 113 8.79 10.73 10.23
C LEU A 113 8.57 9.57 9.27
N ALA A 114 9.66 8.95 8.78
CA ALA A 114 9.57 7.82 7.87
C ALA A 114 8.88 6.62 8.52
N GLN A 115 9.21 6.30 9.77
CA GLN A 115 8.59 5.23 10.54
C GLN A 115 7.11 5.50 10.82
N ASN A 116 6.76 6.73 11.20
CA ASN A 116 5.39 7.11 11.49
C ASN A 116 4.50 6.90 10.25
N ILE A 117 4.89 7.46 9.11
CA ILE A 117 4.05 7.44 7.91
C ILE A 117 4.13 6.10 7.18
N SER A 118 5.32 5.47 7.08
CA SER A 118 5.52 4.32 6.20
C SER A 118 5.39 2.96 6.89
N ALA A 119 5.40 2.92 8.22
CA ALA A 119 5.27 1.68 8.98
C ALA A 119 4.13 1.73 10.01
N TYR A 120 4.15 2.70 10.94
CA TYR A 120 3.16 2.80 12.01
C TYR A 120 1.75 3.06 11.48
N SER A 121 1.60 3.82 10.41
CA SER A 121 0.28 4.13 9.83
C SER A 121 -0.56 2.89 9.50
N LEU A 122 0.06 1.74 9.16
CA LEU A 122 -0.67 0.48 8.98
C LEU A 122 -1.34 0.02 10.28
N ILE A 123 -0.66 0.19 11.42
CA ILE A 123 -1.21 -0.15 12.75
C ILE A 123 -2.39 0.80 13.07
N ALA A 124 -2.21 2.11 12.88
CA ALA A 124 -3.25 3.11 13.12
C ALA A 124 -4.51 2.83 12.27
N VAL A 125 -4.32 2.56 10.98
CA VAL A 125 -5.40 2.18 10.05
C VAL A 125 -6.09 0.88 10.47
N ALA A 126 -5.32 -0.16 10.80
CA ALA A 126 -5.89 -1.44 11.25
C ALA A 126 -6.71 -1.28 12.55
N ARG A 127 -6.20 -0.47 13.51
CA ARG A 127 -6.90 -0.15 14.76
C ARG A 127 -8.23 0.56 14.50
N ALA A 128 -8.22 1.61 13.69
CA ALA A 128 -9.43 2.38 13.37
C ALA A 128 -10.46 1.58 12.55
N ALA A 129 -9.98 0.71 11.65
CA ALA A 129 -10.83 -0.14 10.82
C ALA A 129 -11.41 -1.35 11.57
N ARG A 130 -10.73 -1.86 12.60
CA ARG A 130 -11.07 -3.11 13.31
C ARG A 130 -12.56 -3.26 13.64
N PRO A 131 -13.28 -2.22 14.14
CA PRO A 131 -14.70 -2.35 14.50
C PRO A 131 -15.67 -2.49 13.31
N MET A 132 -15.17 -2.39 12.07
CA MET A 132 -15.96 -2.46 10.84
C MET A 132 -15.46 -3.50 9.84
N LEU A 133 -14.39 -4.21 10.15
CA LEU A 133 -13.90 -5.31 9.33
C LEU A 133 -14.85 -6.51 9.45
N LYS A 134 -15.35 -7.01 8.32
CA LYS A 134 -16.14 -8.25 8.29
C LYS A 134 -15.26 -9.47 8.57
N PRO A 135 -15.81 -10.57 9.12
CA PRO A 135 -15.14 -11.86 9.06
C PRO A 135 -14.78 -12.21 7.60
N GLY A 136 -13.54 -12.64 7.36
CA GLY A 136 -13.03 -12.87 6.01
C GLY A 136 -12.40 -11.64 5.34
N ALA A 137 -12.45 -10.47 5.96
CA ALA A 137 -11.79 -9.27 5.45
C ALA A 137 -10.27 -9.44 5.30
N SER A 138 -9.67 -8.64 4.42
CA SER A 138 -8.23 -8.70 4.15
C SER A 138 -7.61 -7.30 4.07
N LEU A 139 -6.50 -7.11 4.77
CA LEU A 139 -5.64 -5.93 4.66
C LEU A 139 -4.41 -6.29 3.81
N VAL A 140 -4.12 -5.47 2.82
CA VAL A 140 -2.94 -5.62 1.96
C VAL A 140 -2.13 -4.33 1.99
N THR A 141 -0.84 -4.42 2.33
CA THR A 141 0.08 -3.29 2.25
C THR A 141 1.11 -3.48 1.16
N LEU A 142 1.80 -2.41 0.77
CA LEU A 142 2.85 -2.45 -0.25
C LEU A 142 4.22 -2.27 0.38
N THR A 143 5.10 -3.23 0.12
CA THR A 143 6.51 -3.21 0.50
C THR A 143 7.43 -3.30 -0.72
N TYR A 144 8.71 -3.41 -0.49
CA TYR A 144 9.75 -3.50 -1.52
C TYR A 144 10.93 -4.29 -0.97
N PHE A 145 11.60 -5.08 -1.80
CA PHE A 145 12.70 -5.95 -1.38
C PHE A 145 13.88 -5.22 -0.71
N GLY A 146 13.92 -3.88 -0.79
CA GLY A 146 14.82 -3.05 0.00
C GLY A 146 14.59 -3.11 1.52
N SER A 147 13.55 -3.81 2.00
CA SER A 147 13.36 -4.21 3.40
C SER A 147 14.37 -5.28 3.85
N GLU A 148 14.84 -6.11 2.91
CA GLU A 148 15.75 -7.24 3.15
C GLU A 148 17.18 -6.96 2.69
N ARG A 149 17.36 -6.05 1.73
CA ARG A 149 18.65 -5.73 1.12
C ARG A 149 18.90 -4.23 1.11
N ALA A 150 20.15 -3.84 1.31
CA ALA A 150 20.56 -2.45 1.18
C ALA A 150 20.53 -2.02 -0.30
N VAL A 151 19.54 -1.20 -0.66
CA VAL A 151 19.40 -0.64 -2.00
C VAL A 151 19.92 0.80 -1.99
N PRO A 152 20.84 1.18 -2.89
CA PRO A 152 21.35 2.56 -2.96
C PRO A 152 20.21 3.59 -3.08
N ASN A 153 20.32 4.69 -2.35
CA ASN A 153 19.34 5.78 -2.32
C ASN A 153 17.93 5.37 -1.82
N TYR A 154 17.79 4.20 -1.21
CA TYR A 154 16.55 3.78 -0.56
C TYR A 154 16.60 3.95 0.96
N ASN A 155 17.78 3.80 1.55
CA ASN A 155 18.18 4.16 2.91
C ASN A 155 17.04 3.99 3.97
N MET A 156 16.55 5.11 4.53
CA MET A 156 15.55 5.09 5.60
C MET A 156 14.24 4.40 5.19
N MET A 157 13.88 4.45 3.91
CA MET A 157 12.69 3.74 3.42
C MET A 157 12.85 2.22 3.53
N GLY A 158 14.05 1.66 3.34
CA GLY A 158 14.32 0.23 3.55
C GLY A 158 14.04 -0.20 4.98
N VAL A 159 14.51 0.59 5.96
CA VAL A 159 14.25 0.36 7.40
C VAL A 159 12.75 0.45 7.71
N ALA A 160 12.05 1.43 7.14
CA ALA A 160 10.61 1.58 7.33
C ALA A 160 9.82 0.40 6.71
N LYS A 161 10.27 -0.12 5.54
CA LYS A 161 9.63 -1.30 4.92
C LYS A 161 9.88 -2.58 5.72
N ALA A 162 11.06 -2.76 6.32
CA ALA A 162 11.31 -3.88 7.23
C ALA A 162 10.39 -3.84 8.47
N ALA A 163 10.21 -2.65 9.06
CA ALA A 163 9.26 -2.44 10.15
C ALA A 163 7.81 -2.70 9.70
N LEU A 164 7.42 -2.25 8.51
CA LEU A 164 6.08 -2.48 7.93
C LEU A 164 5.79 -3.99 7.77
N GLU A 165 6.75 -4.78 7.28
CA GLU A 165 6.61 -6.23 7.15
C GLU A 165 6.53 -6.94 8.52
N ALA A 166 7.24 -6.44 9.53
CA ALA A 166 7.06 -6.91 10.89
C ALA A 166 5.64 -6.62 11.39
N ASN A 167 5.11 -5.40 11.15
CA ASN A 167 3.74 -5.03 11.51
C ASN A 167 2.70 -5.94 10.84
N VAL A 168 2.90 -6.34 9.59
CA VAL A 168 2.03 -7.31 8.90
C VAL A 168 1.90 -8.61 9.68
N ARG A 169 3.03 -9.18 10.15
CA ARG A 169 3.03 -10.44 10.92
C ARG A 169 2.30 -10.32 12.26
N TYR A 170 2.55 -9.23 12.99
CA TYR A 170 1.88 -9.00 14.28
C TYR A 170 0.38 -8.73 14.11
N LEU A 171 0.00 -7.89 13.14
CA LEU A 171 -1.41 -7.61 12.84
C LEU A 171 -2.16 -8.85 12.35
N ALA A 172 -1.53 -9.70 11.54
CA ALA A 172 -2.11 -10.97 11.10
C ALA A 172 -2.44 -11.88 12.29
N ARG A 173 -1.54 -11.95 13.30
CA ARG A 173 -1.78 -12.69 14.53
C ARG A 173 -2.91 -12.08 15.37
N ASP A 174 -2.93 -10.75 15.54
CA ASP A 174 -3.89 -10.06 16.40
C ASP A 174 -5.32 -10.04 15.81
N LEU A 175 -5.42 -9.95 14.48
CA LEU A 175 -6.70 -9.90 13.77
C LEU A 175 -7.21 -11.28 13.33
N GLY A 176 -6.34 -12.29 13.34
CA GLY A 176 -6.67 -13.67 12.95
C GLY A 176 -7.88 -14.28 13.69
N PRO A 177 -8.04 -14.10 15.02
CA PRO A 177 -9.23 -14.56 15.73
C PRO A 177 -10.56 -13.96 15.23
N GLN A 178 -10.51 -12.82 14.53
CA GLN A 178 -11.66 -12.18 13.86
C GLN A 178 -11.80 -12.63 12.40
N GLN A 179 -11.01 -13.62 11.96
CA GLN A 179 -10.93 -14.09 10.57
C GLN A 179 -10.48 -13.01 9.59
N VAL A 180 -9.70 -12.02 10.05
CA VAL A 180 -9.14 -10.96 9.21
C VAL A 180 -7.70 -11.32 8.86
N ARG A 181 -7.36 -11.28 7.57
CA ARG A 181 -6.03 -11.56 7.03
C ARG A 181 -5.26 -10.26 6.80
N VAL A 182 -3.95 -10.32 6.98
CA VAL A 182 -3.06 -9.18 6.71
C VAL A 182 -1.84 -9.69 5.95
N ASN A 183 -1.60 -9.15 4.75
CA ASN A 183 -0.47 -9.54 3.90
C ASN A 183 0.22 -8.30 3.31
N ALA A 184 1.44 -8.47 2.82
CA ALA A 184 2.16 -7.47 2.05
C ALA A 184 2.40 -7.94 0.62
N ILE A 185 2.47 -7.01 -0.32
CA ILE A 185 2.99 -7.23 -1.66
C ILE A 185 4.33 -6.52 -1.77
N SER A 186 5.41 -7.29 -1.98
CA SER A 186 6.71 -6.76 -2.35
C SER A 186 6.70 -6.49 -3.86
N ALA A 187 6.48 -5.23 -4.21
CA ALA A 187 6.33 -4.80 -5.59
C ALA A 187 7.68 -4.48 -6.23
N GLY A 188 7.89 -4.89 -7.47
CA GLY A 188 9.04 -4.43 -8.25
C GLY A 188 9.01 -2.91 -8.48
N ALA A 189 10.14 -2.34 -8.88
CA ALA A 189 10.26 -0.91 -9.13
C ALA A 189 9.38 -0.48 -10.32
N VAL A 190 8.35 0.32 -10.04
CA VAL A 190 7.45 0.90 -11.04
C VAL A 190 7.65 2.42 -11.07
N LYS A 191 7.62 3.03 -12.26
CA LYS A 191 7.78 4.48 -12.45
C LYS A 191 6.58 5.25 -11.87
N THR A 192 6.58 5.45 -10.56
CA THR A 192 5.58 6.21 -9.80
C THR A 192 6.14 7.55 -9.32
N LEU A 193 5.30 8.43 -8.76
CA LEU A 193 5.79 9.65 -8.08
C LEU A 193 6.74 9.32 -6.92
N ALA A 194 6.47 8.28 -6.14
CA ALA A 194 7.33 7.85 -5.05
C ALA A 194 8.74 7.50 -5.56
N VAL A 195 8.83 6.70 -6.63
CA VAL A 195 10.13 6.34 -7.23
C VAL A 195 10.81 7.54 -7.88
N THR A 196 10.07 8.47 -8.52
CA THR A 196 10.68 9.67 -9.12
C THR A 196 11.22 10.66 -8.07
N GLY A 197 10.85 10.53 -6.80
CA GLY A 197 11.42 11.28 -5.67
C GLY A 197 12.79 10.76 -5.21
N ILE A 198 13.19 9.56 -5.61
CA ILE A 198 14.48 8.94 -5.29
C ILE A 198 15.57 9.54 -6.20
N HIS A 199 16.72 9.89 -5.62
CA HIS A 199 17.88 10.32 -6.40
C HIS A 199 18.30 9.22 -7.38
N GLU A 200 18.64 9.61 -8.62
CA GLU A 200 19.00 8.65 -9.70
C GLU A 200 17.94 7.57 -9.99
N HIS A 201 16.66 7.86 -9.76
CA HIS A 201 15.58 6.91 -9.99
C HIS A 201 15.57 6.25 -11.39
N GLN A 202 16.13 6.91 -12.41
CA GLN A 202 16.26 6.32 -13.75
C GLN A 202 17.25 5.15 -13.76
N GLN A 203 18.35 5.25 -13.01
CA GLN A 203 19.32 4.16 -12.85
C GLN A 203 18.70 3.01 -12.06
N LEU A 204 17.96 3.33 -10.98
CA LEU A 204 17.20 2.34 -10.21
C LEU A 204 16.22 1.56 -11.08
N LEU A 205 15.41 2.25 -11.90
CA LEU A 205 14.46 1.61 -12.82
C LEU A 205 15.15 0.76 -13.89
N LYS A 206 16.29 1.25 -14.45
CA LYS A 206 17.07 0.50 -15.43
C LYS A 206 17.70 -0.75 -14.82
N LEU A 207 18.27 -0.62 -13.62
CA LEU A 207 18.85 -1.75 -12.89
C LEU A 207 17.77 -2.77 -12.54
N SER A 208 16.65 -2.35 -11.95
CA SER A 208 15.53 -3.23 -11.63
C SER A 208 15.04 -3.99 -12.87
N ARG A 209 14.91 -3.33 -14.02
CA ARG A 209 14.52 -3.99 -15.27
C ARG A 209 15.54 -5.02 -15.73
N SER A 210 16.85 -4.75 -15.61
CA SER A 210 17.89 -5.71 -16.00
C SER A 210 17.94 -6.94 -15.09
N MET A 211 17.37 -6.88 -13.90
CA MET A 211 17.27 -7.97 -12.93
C MET A 211 15.98 -8.79 -13.09
N THR A 212 14.98 -8.31 -13.84
CA THR A 212 13.78 -9.13 -14.12
C THR A 212 14.13 -10.31 -15.01
N VAL A 213 13.53 -11.47 -14.74
CA VAL A 213 13.84 -12.71 -15.49
C VAL A 213 13.35 -12.68 -16.93
N ASP A 214 12.35 -11.83 -17.24
CA ASP A 214 11.80 -11.66 -18.59
C ASP A 214 12.30 -10.39 -19.31
N GLY A 215 13.14 -9.57 -18.66
CA GLY A 215 13.65 -8.31 -19.20
C GLY A 215 12.61 -7.18 -19.29
N GLU A 216 11.39 -7.41 -18.81
CA GLU A 216 10.29 -6.44 -18.88
C GLU A 216 10.01 -5.79 -17.52
N PRO A 217 9.67 -4.47 -17.47
CA PRO A 217 9.35 -3.83 -16.21
C PRO A 217 8.02 -4.34 -15.65
N VAL A 218 7.92 -4.40 -14.32
CA VAL A 218 6.67 -4.69 -13.63
C VAL A 218 5.64 -3.59 -13.92
N LYS A 219 4.39 -3.97 -14.13
CA LYS A 219 3.26 -3.05 -14.37
C LYS A 219 2.37 -2.94 -13.15
N THR A 220 1.80 -1.76 -12.91
CA THR A 220 0.86 -1.53 -11.79
C THR A 220 -0.32 -2.49 -11.80
N ARG A 221 -0.79 -2.88 -13.01
CA ARG A 221 -1.87 -3.86 -13.17
C ARG A 221 -1.50 -5.26 -12.66
N GLU A 222 -0.24 -5.69 -12.83
CA GLU A 222 0.22 -7.01 -12.34
C GLU A 222 0.16 -7.03 -10.80
N ILE A 223 0.58 -5.94 -10.16
CA ILE A 223 0.47 -5.76 -8.70
C ILE A 223 -1.01 -5.71 -8.28
N GLY A 224 -1.84 -4.96 -9.02
CA GLY A 224 -3.28 -4.86 -8.78
C GLY A 224 -4.02 -6.20 -8.86
N ASN A 225 -3.65 -7.06 -9.80
CA ASN A 225 -4.23 -8.41 -9.92
C ASN A 225 -3.92 -9.27 -8.69
N VAL A 226 -2.70 -9.21 -8.17
CA VAL A 226 -2.34 -9.92 -6.93
C VAL A 226 -3.03 -9.31 -5.72
N ALA A 227 -3.19 -7.99 -5.67
CA ALA A 227 -3.96 -7.32 -4.63
C ALA A 227 -5.43 -7.79 -4.65
N ALA A 228 -6.06 -7.89 -5.83
CA ALA A 228 -7.41 -8.42 -5.97
C ALA A 228 -7.51 -9.89 -5.49
N PHE A 229 -6.54 -10.73 -5.83
CA PHE A 229 -6.46 -12.09 -5.33
C PHE A 229 -6.36 -12.14 -3.79
N LEU A 230 -5.46 -11.35 -3.19
CA LEU A 230 -5.27 -11.31 -1.73
C LEU A 230 -6.48 -10.76 -0.98
N LEU A 231 -7.32 -9.94 -1.61
CA LEU A 231 -8.57 -9.41 -1.05
C LEU A 231 -9.77 -10.34 -1.27
N SER A 232 -9.62 -11.34 -2.13
CA SER A 232 -10.68 -12.31 -2.47
C SER A 232 -10.69 -13.50 -1.51
N ASP A 233 -11.74 -14.31 -1.63
CA ASP A 233 -11.89 -15.57 -0.90
C ASP A 233 -10.96 -16.69 -1.45
N LEU A 234 -10.30 -16.46 -2.58
CA LEU A 234 -9.33 -17.39 -3.17
C LEU A 234 -8.02 -17.49 -2.35
N SER A 235 -7.76 -16.53 -1.47
CA SER A 235 -6.53 -16.45 -0.66
C SER A 235 -6.78 -16.65 0.84
N THR A 236 -7.85 -17.35 1.23
CA THR A 236 -8.22 -17.56 2.65
C THR A 236 -7.15 -18.25 3.49
N GLY A 237 -6.27 -19.02 2.89
CA GLY A 237 -5.14 -19.68 3.56
C GLY A 237 -3.89 -18.80 3.73
N MET A 238 -3.91 -17.54 3.25
CA MET A 238 -2.73 -16.65 3.27
C MET A 238 -2.91 -15.50 4.25
N THR A 239 -2.06 -15.44 5.28
CA THR A 239 -2.00 -14.31 6.22
C THR A 239 -0.61 -14.20 6.84
N GLY A 240 -0.14 -12.99 7.09
CA GLY A 240 1.18 -12.69 7.65
C GLY A 240 2.33 -12.81 6.64
N ASP A 241 2.03 -12.92 5.36
CA ASP A 241 2.98 -13.21 4.29
C ASP A 241 3.38 -11.98 3.48
N VAL A 242 4.54 -12.07 2.80
CA VAL A 242 5.05 -11.11 1.83
C VAL A 242 5.10 -11.78 0.46
N VAL A 243 4.23 -11.33 -0.44
CA VAL A 243 4.12 -11.90 -1.79
C VAL A 243 4.89 -11.04 -2.79
N TYR A 244 5.87 -11.61 -3.46
CA TYR A 244 6.67 -10.90 -4.45
C TYR A 244 5.91 -10.75 -5.77
N VAL A 245 5.84 -9.52 -6.27
CA VAL A 245 5.32 -9.16 -7.60
C VAL A 245 6.35 -8.27 -8.27
N ASP A 246 7.49 -8.83 -8.60
CA ASP A 246 8.69 -8.13 -9.06
C ASP A 246 9.39 -8.81 -10.25
N LYS A 247 8.76 -9.82 -10.85
CA LYS A 247 9.30 -10.60 -11.96
C LYS A 247 10.67 -11.22 -11.65
N GLY A 248 10.87 -11.65 -10.41
CA GLY A 248 12.07 -12.36 -9.98
C GLY A 248 13.26 -11.46 -9.62
N VAL A 249 13.08 -10.14 -9.50
CA VAL A 249 14.16 -9.21 -9.07
C VAL A 249 14.73 -9.61 -7.71
N HIS A 250 13.93 -10.13 -6.80
CA HIS A 250 14.37 -10.58 -5.47
C HIS A 250 15.29 -11.81 -5.48
N LEU A 251 15.40 -12.52 -6.62
CA LEU A 251 16.27 -13.69 -6.76
C LEU A 251 17.74 -13.32 -7.05
N SER A 252 18.01 -12.04 -7.36
CA SER A 252 19.33 -11.54 -7.80
C SER A 252 20.13 -10.92 -6.68
#